data_32e116103eb1807f8611ee80bd897952
#
_entry.id   32e116103eb1807f8611ee80bd897952
#
_cell.length_a   1.000
_cell.length_b   1.000
_cell.length_c   1.000
_cell.angle_alpha   90.00
_cell.angle_beta   90.00
_cell.angle_gamma   90.00
#
_symmetry.space_group_name_H-M   'P 1'
#
loop_
_entity.id
_entity.type
_entity.pdbx_description
1 polymer ?
#
loop_
_entity_poly.entity_id
_entity_poly.type
_entity_poly.pdbx_seq_one_letter_code
_entity_poly.pdbx_strand_id
1 'polypeptide(L)'
;MTRPVLRFAPSPNGRLHLGHARSALLNDALARSSGGRLLLRIEDLDPGRSRPEWIAAIAEDLAWLGLRFEAPVRRQSAHLANYHAEIRNLAARGLAYPCFCSRGDIAAAVEAQASRGGQPVPRDPDGAPLYPGTCRHLPPAEAEARRAAGRPHTWRLHMARALEAAPGPHAVRSFSVEMGEGEIGEGRGPGTHRIGAERFEPADPGRWGDPVIARRDVPTSYHLAVVMDDALQGITHVVRGADLRASTDLHVLLQALIGAASPRYHHHALVLDETGEKLAKSRGSRSLADLRAAGADAAALRRRLGFP
;
A
#
# COMPACT_ATOMS: atom_id res chain seq x y z
N MET A 1 -12.54 21.50 12.15
CA MET A 1 -11.61 20.44 11.67
C MET A 1 -12.41 19.46 10.85
N THR A 2 -11.92 19.00 9.70
CA THR A 2 -12.60 18.00 8.89
C THR A 2 -12.58 16.64 9.62
N ARG A 3 -13.71 15.94 9.57
CA ARG A 3 -13.88 14.61 10.17
C ARG A 3 -12.86 13.63 9.57
N PRO A 4 -12.06 12.89 10.37
CA PRO A 4 -11.11 11.92 9.84
C PRO A 4 -11.76 10.84 9.00
N VAL A 5 -11.11 10.47 7.89
CA VAL A 5 -11.52 9.35 7.04
C VAL A 5 -10.37 8.36 6.99
N LEU A 6 -10.62 7.16 7.50
CA LEU A 6 -9.68 6.05 7.55
C LEU A 6 -10.15 4.92 6.62
N ARG A 7 -9.24 4.00 6.28
CA ARG A 7 -9.59 2.82 5.49
C ARG A 7 -8.81 1.59 5.95
N PHE A 8 -9.45 0.43 5.90
CA PHE A 8 -8.80 -0.86 5.85
C PHE A 8 -8.84 -1.36 4.40
N ALA A 9 -7.69 -1.77 3.86
CA ALA A 9 -7.54 -2.04 2.43
C ALA A 9 -6.80 -3.37 2.18
N PRO A 10 -7.47 -4.53 2.45
CA PRO A 10 -6.83 -5.83 2.26
C PRO A 10 -6.83 -6.28 0.80
N SER A 11 -5.73 -6.95 0.39
CA SER A 11 -5.68 -7.68 -0.87
C SER A 11 -6.25 -9.09 -0.70
N PRO A 12 -7.20 -9.53 -1.57
CA PRO A 12 -7.84 -10.85 -1.46
C PRO A 12 -6.99 -11.97 -2.09
N ASN A 13 -5.76 -12.11 -1.61
CA ASN A 13 -4.77 -13.11 -2.04
C ASN A 13 -4.63 -14.27 -1.05
N GLY A 14 -5.64 -14.50 -0.22
CA GLY A 14 -5.76 -15.51 0.82
C GLY A 14 -6.50 -15.00 2.05
N ARG A 15 -6.63 -15.84 3.08
CA ARG A 15 -7.36 -15.53 4.33
C ARG A 15 -6.66 -14.45 5.15
N LEU A 16 -7.41 -13.74 6.00
CA LEU A 16 -6.84 -12.79 6.94
C LEU A 16 -6.16 -13.54 8.12
N HIS A 17 -5.15 -12.91 8.71
CA HIS A 17 -4.45 -13.38 9.91
C HIS A 17 -4.42 -12.28 10.97
N LEU A 18 -3.85 -12.55 12.15
CA LEU A 18 -3.81 -11.62 13.29
C LEU A 18 -3.24 -10.23 12.95
N GLY A 19 -2.26 -10.16 12.06
CA GLY A 19 -1.70 -8.86 11.62
C GLY A 19 -2.73 -8.00 10.87
N HIS A 20 -3.58 -8.63 10.03
CA HIS A 20 -4.68 -7.94 9.38
C HIS A 20 -5.76 -7.53 10.38
N ALA A 21 -6.10 -8.41 11.34
CA ALA A 21 -7.06 -8.10 12.40
C ALA A 21 -6.62 -6.88 13.20
N ARG A 22 -5.34 -6.83 13.64
CA ARG A 22 -4.79 -5.67 14.36
C ARG A 22 -4.90 -4.38 13.55
N SER A 23 -4.53 -4.43 12.27
CA SER A 23 -4.62 -3.26 11.39
C SER A 23 -6.07 -2.78 11.24
N ALA A 24 -7.02 -3.70 11.02
CA ALA A 24 -8.43 -3.37 10.88
C ALA A 24 -9.02 -2.79 12.19
N LEU A 25 -8.72 -3.42 13.32
CA LEU A 25 -9.18 -2.97 14.65
C LEU A 25 -8.60 -1.60 15.03
N LEU A 26 -7.32 -1.34 14.69
CA LEU A 26 -6.71 -0.03 14.96
C LEU A 26 -7.35 1.07 14.13
N ASN A 27 -7.63 0.82 12.85
CA ASN A 27 -8.38 1.76 12.00
C ASN A 27 -9.78 2.04 12.57
N ASP A 28 -10.51 1.01 13.02
CA ASP A 28 -11.84 1.15 13.63
C ASP A 28 -11.79 1.95 14.95
N ALA A 29 -10.85 1.61 15.84
CA ALA A 29 -10.69 2.30 17.11
C ALA A 29 -10.41 3.81 16.92
N LEU A 30 -9.50 4.15 16.00
CA LEU A 30 -9.17 5.55 15.68
C LEU A 30 -10.35 6.27 14.99
N ALA A 31 -11.07 5.61 14.10
CA ALA A 31 -12.26 6.19 13.49
C ALA A 31 -13.32 6.50 14.55
N ARG A 32 -13.61 5.56 15.45
CA ARG A 32 -14.59 5.74 16.53
C ARG A 32 -14.20 6.86 17.49
N SER A 33 -12.96 6.83 18.00
CA SER A 33 -12.49 7.82 18.99
C SER A 33 -12.43 9.25 18.46
N SER A 34 -12.24 9.41 17.14
CA SER A 34 -12.19 10.72 16.48
C SER A 34 -13.53 11.16 15.87
N GLY A 35 -14.62 10.38 16.03
CA GLY A 35 -15.86 10.59 15.29
C GLY A 35 -15.69 10.49 13.77
N GLY A 36 -14.65 9.81 13.33
CA GLY A 36 -14.25 9.65 11.93
C GLY A 36 -15.12 8.65 11.17
N ARG A 37 -14.70 8.38 9.93
CA ARG A 37 -15.32 7.40 9.02
C ARG A 37 -14.35 6.26 8.80
N LEU A 38 -14.85 5.04 8.66
CA LEU A 38 -14.06 3.86 8.32
C LEU A 38 -14.57 3.25 7.01
N LEU A 39 -13.70 3.19 6.01
CA LEU A 39 -13.99 2.62 4.70
C LEU A 39 -13.31 1.26 4.53
N LEU A 40 -13.94 0.39 3.74
CA LEU A 40 -13.32 -0.85 3.26
C LEU A 40 -13.01 -0.70 1.77
N ARG A 41 -11.77 -1.04 1.40
CA ARG A 41 -11.36 -1.17 0.01
C ARG A 41 -10.78 -2.56 -0.23
N ILE A 42 -11.22 -3.23 -1.27
CA ILE A 42 -10.66 -4.52 -1.71
C ILE A 42 -9.65 -4.25 -2.81
N GLU A 43 -8.38 -4.58 -2.55
CA GLU A 43 -7.27 -4.37 -3.48
C GLU A 43 -7.06 -5.62 -4.35
N ASP A 44 -7.98 -5.81 -5.30
CA ASP A 44 -8.13 -6.99 -6.16
C ASP A 44 -7.60 -6.78 -7.59
N LEU A 45 -6.50 -6.04 -7.73
CA LEU A 45 -5.89 -5.72 -9.04
C LEU A 45 -5.23 -6.90 -9.73
N ASP A 46 -4.74 -7.87 -8.99
CA ASP A 46 -4.08 -9.06 -9.54
C ASP A 46 -5.09 -10.19 -9.71
N PRO A 47 -5.62 -10.43 -10.94
CA PRO A 47 -6.65 -11.44 -11.17
C PRO A 47 -6.16 -12.87 -10.94
N GLY A 48 -4.85 -13.11 -11.02
CA GLY A 48 -4.26 -14.42 -10.74
C GLY A 48 -4.25 -14.79 -9.26
N ARG A 49 -4.31 -13.80 -8.37
CA ARG A 49 -4.29 -13.99 -6.91
C ARG A 49 -5.60 -13.64 -6.25
N SER A 50 -6.37 -12.74 -6.83
CA SER A 50 -7.64 -12.26 -6.28
C SER A 50 -8.77 -13.17 -6.68
N ARG A 51 -9.30 -13.92 -5.70
CA ARG A 51 -10.39 -14.87 -5.93
C ARG A 51 -11.65 -14.43 -5.19
N PRO A 52 -12.86 -14.67 -5.76
CA PRO A 52 -14.12 -14.31 -5.12
C PRO A 52 -14.29 -14.89 -3.71
N GLU A 53 -13.82 -16.13 -3.48
CA GLU A 53 -13.86 -16.77 -2.17
C GLU A 53 -13.04 -16.04 -1.11
N TRP A 54 -11.92 -15.41 -1.50
CA TRP A 54 -11.13 -14.62 -0.56
C TRP A 54 -11.79 -13.29 -0.23
N ILE A 55 -12.52 -12.69 -1.17
CA ILE A 55 -13.29 -11.46 -0.91
C ILE A 55 -14.43 -11.75 0.08
N ALA A 56 -15.14 -12.86 -0.11
CA ALA A 56 -16.18 -13.31 0.83
C ALA A 56 -15.60 -13.61 2.22
N ALA A 57 -14.47 -14.35 2.28
CA ALA A 57 -13.80 -14.66 3.53
C ALA A 57 -13.32 -13.39 4.29
N ILE A 58 -12.85 -12.36 3.58
CA ILE A 58 -12.51 -11.07 4.19
C ILE A 58 -13.75 -10.46 4.87
N ALA A 59 -14.88 -10.44 4.19
CA ALA A 59 -16.12 -9.88 4.75
C ALA A 59 -16.61 -10.65 5.99
N GLU A 60 -16.55 -11.99 5.95
CA GLU A 60 -16.89 -12.85 7.08
C GLU A 60 -15.96 -12.63 8.28
N ASP A 61 -14.66 -12.59 8.06
CA ASP A 61 -13.66 -12.40 9.12
C ASP A 61 -13.81 -11.03 9.79
N LEU A 62 -14.06 -9.97 8.99
CA LEU A 62 -14.28 -8.62 9.52
C LEU A 62 -15.60 -8.52 10.29
N ALA A 63 -16.66 -9.16 9.81
CA ALA A 63 -17.94 -9.24 10.52
C ALA A 63 -17.82 -10.02 11.83
N TRP A 64 -17.07 -11.13 11.85
CA TRP A 64 -16.79 -11.90 13.06
C TRP A 64 -16.03 -11.07 14.11
N LEU A 65 -15.10 -10.21 13.68
CA LEU A 65 -14.43 -9.25 14.55
C LEU A 65 -15.33 -8.10 15.02
N GLY A 66 -16.60 -8.04 14.60
CA GLY A 66 -17.55 -6.97 14.94
C GLY A 66 -17.27 -5.64 14.24
N LEU A 67 -16.51 -5.65 13.16
CA LEU A 67 -16.16 -4.44 12.39
C LEU A 67 -17.29 -4.10 11.38
N ARG A 68 -17.57 -2.80 11.27
CA ARG A 68 -18.54 -2.26 10.31
C ARG A 68 -17.90 -1.16 9.49
N PHE A 69 -18.16 -1.18 8.19
CA PHE A 69 -17.61 -0.23 7.23
C PHE A 69 -18.73 0.51 6.51
N GLU A 70 -18.45 1.73 6.09
CA GLU A 70 -19.41 2.48 5.29
C GLU A 70 -19.49 1.91 3.87
N ALA A 71 -20.70 1.84 3.34
CA ALA A 71 -20.95 1.46 1.96
C ALA A 71 -20.83 2.67 1.00
N PRO A 72 -20.55 2.44 -0.28
CA PRO A 72 -20.21 1.15 -0.90
C PRO A 72 -18.75 0.72 -0.64
N VAL A 73 -18.50 -0.59 -0.58
CA VAL A 73 -17.14 -1.13 -0.56
C VAL A 73 -16.51 -0.94 -1.95
N ARG A 74 -15.37 -0.21 -2.01
CA ARG A 74 -14.64 -0.02 -3.26
C ARG A 74 -13.83 -1.27 -3.61
N ARG A 75 -13.95 -1.74 -4.85
CA ARG A 75 -13.12 -2.79 -5.43
C ARG A 75 -12.23 -2.18 -6.51
N GLN A 76 -10.92 -2.37 -6.44
CA GLN A 76 -9.98 -1.76 -7.40
C GLN A 76 -10.19 -2.28 -8.82
N SER A 77 -10.50 -3.56 -8.97
CA SER A 77 -10.78 -4.18 -10.28
C SER A 77 -11.93 -3.52 -11.04
N ALA A 78 -12.87 -2.88 -10.36
CA ALA A 78 -13.99 -2.18 -10.99
C ALA A 78 -13.62 -0.78 -11.54
N HIS A 79 -12.38 -0.31 -11.32
CA HIS A 79 -11.96 1.06 -11.62
C HIS A 79 -10.70 1.16 -12.49
N LEU A 80 -10.40 0.12 -13.26
CA LEU A 80 -9.18 0.02 -14.08
C LEU A 80 -9.03 1.17 -15.07
N ALA A 81 -10.14 1.67 -15.61
CA ALA A 81 -10.15 2.79 -16.55
C ALA A 81 -9.54 4.07 -15.95
N ASN A 82 -9.77 4.32 -14.64
CA ASN A 82 -9.24 5.49 -13.94
C ASN A 82 -7.71 5.41 -13.83
N TYR A 83 -7.17 4.24 -13.47
CA TYR A 83 -5.73 4.04 -13.36
C TYR A 83 -5.05 4.16 -14.73
N HIS A 84 -5.64 3.58 -15.78
CA HIS A 84 -5.13 3.73 -17.14
C HIS A 84 -5.15 5.18 -17.63
N ALA A 85 -6.17 5.95 -17.27
CA ALA A 85 -6.23 7.38 -17.59
C ALA A 85 -5.08 8.14 -16.95
N GLU A 86 -4.79 7.87 -15.67
CA GLU A 86 -3.69 8.53 -14.96
C GLU A 86 -2.31 8.11 -15.50
N ILE A 87 -2.11 6.83 -15.85
CA ILE A 87 -0.87 6.39 -16.49
C ILE A 87 -0.65 7.14 -17.81
N ARG A 88 -1.71 7.31 -18.62
CA ARG A 88 -1.62 8.10 -19.87
C ARG A 88 -1.33 9.57 -19.61
N ASN A 89 -1.92 10.16 -18.56
CA ASN A 89 -1.64 11.53 -18.14
C ASN A 89 -0.17 11.69 -17.74
N LEU A 90 0.36 10.82 -16.89
CA LEU A 90 1.77 10.83 -16.52
C LEU A 90 2.69 10.65 -17.75
N ALA A 91 2.33 9.75 -18.67
CA ALA A 91 3.09 9.53 -19.90
C ALA A 91 3.05 10.76 -20.83
N ALA A 92 1.91 11.40 -21.02
CA ALA A 92 1.77 12.61 -21.82
C ALA A 92 2.61 13.79 -21.26
N ARG A 93 2.78 13.84 -19.95
CA ARG A 93 3.67 14.79 -19.26
C ARG A 93 5.14 14.40 -19.29
N GLY A 94 5.50 13.26 -19.92
CA GLY A 94 6.86 12.72 -19.94
C GLY A 94 7.36 12.18 -18.59
N LEU A 95 6.47 11.98 -17.63
CA LEU A 95 6.76 11.49 -16.29
C LEU A 95 6.73 9.96 -16.21
N ALA A 96 6.18 9.30 -17.22
CA ALA A 96 6.20 7.84 -17.34
C ALA A 96 6.62 7.41 -18.74
N TYR A 97 7.24 6.25 -18.83
CA TYR A 97 7.69 5.69 -20.09
C TYR A 97 7.46 4.18 -20.16
N PRO A 98 7.25 3.60 -21.37
CA PRO A 98 7.09 2.16 -21.54
C PRO A 98 8.44 1.44 -21.46
N CYS A 99 8.51 0.38 -20.69
CA CYS A 99 9.66 -0.50 -20.56
C CYS A 99 9.35 -1.87 -21.14
N PHE A 100 10.07 -2.27 -22.17
CA PHE A 100 9.88 -3.52 -22.93
C PHE A 100 10.79 -4.66 -22.43
N CYS A 101 11.68 -4.39 -21.47
CA CYS A 101 12.59 -5.39 -20.91
C CYS A 101 11.82 -6.53 -20.23
N SER A 102 12.25 -7.76 -20.49
CA SER A 102 11.89 -8.92 -19.67
C SER A 102 12.64 -8.88 -18.32
N ARG A 103 12.29 -9.77 -17.41
CA ARG A 103 13.05 -9.95 -16.15
C ARG A 103 14.49 -10.36 -16.43
N GLY A 104 14.71 -11.21 -17.45
CA GLY A 104 16.04 -11.63 -17.88
C GLY A 104 16.87 -10.47 -18.43
N ASP A 105 16.28 -9.61 -19.27
CA ASP A 105 16.98 -8.44 -19.81
C ASP A 105 17.41 -7.48 -18.70
N ILE A 106 16.56 -7.28 -17.67
CA ILE A 106 16.91 -6.45 -16.53
C ILE A 106 18.04 -7.08 -15.72
N ALA A 107 17.97 -8.39 -15.46
CA ALA A 107 19.00 -9.11 -14.71
C ALA A 107 20.37 -9.02 -15.43
N ALA A 108 20.40 -9.27 -16.74
CA ALA A 108 21.62 -9.16 -17.55
C ALA A 108 22.19 -7.74 -17.55
N ALA A 109 21.33 -6.71 -17.66
CA ALA A 109 21.77 -5.31 -17.62
C ALA A 109 22.32 -4.91 -16.23
N VAL A 110 21.73 -5.40 -15.15
CA VAL A 110 22.21 -5.22 -13.78
C VAL A 110 23.58 -5.87 -13.59
N GLU A 111 23.75 -7.12 -14.06
CA GLU A 111 25.02 -7.83 -13.97
C GLU A 111 26.13 -7.13 -14.78
N ALA A 112 25.82 -6.68 -16.01
CA ALA A 112 26.73 -5.92 -16.83
C ALA A 112 27.13 -4.58 -16.19
N GLN A 113 26.24 -3.95 -15.46
CA GLN A 113 26.53 -2.73 -14.70
C GLN A 113 27.46 -3.01 -13.51
N ALA A 114 27.18 -4.07 -12.74
CA ALA A 114 28.02 -4.50 -11.61
C ALA A 114 29.44 -4.83 -12.05
N SER A 115 29.58 -5.58 -13.16
CA SER A 115 30.89 -5.97 -13.72
C SER A 115 31.72 -4.79 -14.18
N ARG A 116 31.10 -3.71 -14.69
CA ARG A 116 31.80 -2.49 -15.14
C ARG A 116 32.17 -1.56 -13.99
N GLY A 117 31.31 -1.48 -12.96
CA GLY A 117 31.45 -0.51 -11.88
C GLY A 117 32.25 -1.01 -10.66
N GLY A 118 32.50 -2.30 -10.54
CA GLY A 118 33.20 -2.91 -9.38
C GLY A 118 32.47 -2.74 -8.04
N GLN A 119 31.24 -2.19 -8.05
CA GLN A 119 30.42 -1.99 -6.85
C GLN A 119 29.06 -2.69 -6.99
N PRO A 120 28.47 -3.11 -5.86
CA PRO A 120 27.13 -3.68 -5.87
C PRO A 120 26.12 -2.70 -6.48
N VAL A 121 25.22 -3.21 -7.32
CA VAL A 121 24.11 -2.39 -7.85
C VAL A 121 23.19 -1.97 -6.71
N PRO A 122 22.86 -0.67 -6.60
CA PRO A 122 21.92 -0.19 -5.59
C PRO A 122 20.57 -0.92 -5.66
N ARG A 123 19.93 -1.08 -4.51
CA ARG A 123 18.65 -1.74 -4.39
C ARG A 123 17.57 -0.74 -3.96
N ASP A 124 16.34 -0.98 -4.40
CA ASP A 124 15.19 -0.27 -3.90
C ASP A 124 14.83 -0.71 -2.46
N PRO A 125 13.94 -0.02 -1.78
CA PRO A 125 13.54 -0.37 -0.42
C PRO A 125 12.91 -1.76 -0.25
N ASP A 126 12.41 -2.36 -1.32
CA ASP A 126 11.88 -3.74 -1.31
C ASP A 126 12.99 -4.77 -1.57
N GLY A 127 14.23 -4.32 -1.75
CA GLY A 127 15.41 -5.17 -1.96
C GLY A 127 15.65 -5.59 -3.39
N ALA A 128 14.86 -5.13 -4.37
CA ALA A 128 15.12 -5.40 -5.77
C ALA A 128 16.22 -4.47 -6.32
N PRO A 129 17.07 -4.94 -7.25
CA PRO A 129 18.04 -4.07 -7.91
C PRO A 129 17.33 -2.90 -8.60
N LEU A 130 17.89 -1.70 -8.47
CA LEU A 130 17.36 -0.54 -9.18
C LEU A 130 17.38 -0.78 -10.69
N TYR A 131 16.33 -0.36 -11.37
CA TYR A 131 16.22 -0.52 -12.82
C TYR A 131 17.32 0.27 -13.53
N PRO A 132 18.16 -0.35 -14.40
CA PRO A 132 19.33 0.29 -15.01
C PRO A 132 19.00 1.36 -16.07
N GLY A 133 17.71 1.56 -16.38
CA GLY A 133 17.29 2.61 -17.31
C GLY A 133 17.32 2.23 -18.79
N THR A 134 17.44 0.97 -19.15
CA THR A 134 17.60 0.48 -20.52
C THR A 134 16.58 1.07 -21.51
N CYS A 135 15.30 1.19 -21.13
CA CYS A 135 14.26 1.78 -21.99
C CYS A 135 14.00 3.27 -21.73
N ARG A 136 14.68 3.89 -20.77
CA ARG A 136 14.44 5.29 -20.38
C ARG A 136 14.73 6.26 -21.52
N HIS A 137 15.73 5.94 -22.35
CA HIS A 137 16.23 6.79 -23.41
C HIS A 137 15.77 6.35 -24.81
N LEU A 138 14.78 5.43 -24.89
CA LEU A 138 14.19 5.07 -26.18
C LEU A 138 13.58 6.31 -26.85
N PRO A 139 13.87 6.55 -28.15
CA PRO A 139 13.20 7.59 -28.89
C PRO A 139 11.68 7.45 -28.81
N PRO A 140 10.91 8.53 -28.62
CA PRO A 140 9.44 8.45 -28.51
C PRO A 140 8.77 7.72 -29.68
N ALA A 141 9.24 7.96 -30.91
CA ALA A 141 8.73 7.30 -32.11
C ALA A 141 8.97 5.78 -32.07
N GLU A 142 10.12 5.33 -31.59
CA GLU A 142 10.43 3.91 -31.45
C GLU A 142 9.60 3.25 -30.35
N ALA A 143 9.45 3.94 -29.21
CA ALA A 143 8.61 3.46 -28.11
C ALA A 143 7.15 3.30 -28.57
N GLU A 144 6.63 4.27 -29.34
CA GLU A 144 5.28 4.20 -29.89
C GLU A 144 5.14 3.09 -30.94
N ALA A 145 6.10 2.96 -31.87
CA ALA A 145 6.10 1.87 -32.85
C ALA A 145 6.07 0.49 -32.19
N ARG A 146 6.85 0.30 -31.11
CA ARG A 146 6.83 -0.96 -30.35
C ARG A 146 5.48 -1.20 -29.64
N ARG A 147 4.84 -0.16 -29.13
CA ARG A 147 3.50 -0.24 -28.53
C ARG A 147 2.44 -0.56 -29.58
N ALA A 148 2.45 0.14 -30.71
CA ALA A 148 1.52 -0.09 -31.83
C ALA A 148 1.65 -1.50 -32.40
N ALA A 149 2.87 -2.07 -32.38
CA ALA A 149 3.12 -3.48 -32.73
C ALA A 149 2.67 -4.47 -31.63
N GLY A 150 1.99 -4.02 -30.59
CA GLY A 150 1.46 -4.87 -29.50
C GLY A 150 2.54 -5.47 -28.60
N ARG A 151 3.79 -4.94 -28.60
CA ARG A 151 4.84 -5.49 -27.72
C ARG A 151 4.48 -5.33 -26.25
N PRO A 152 4.50 -6.43 -25.47
CA PRO A 152 4.23 -6.36 -24.04
C PRO A 152 5.21 -5.42 -23.34
N HIS A 153 4.70 -4.53 -22.51
CA HIS A 153 5.51 -3.54 -21.77
C HIS A 153 4.95 -3.27 -20.39
N THR A 154 5.80 -2.77 -19.51
CA THR A 154 5.42 -2.16 -18.23
C THR A 154 5.52 -0.64 -18.35
N TRP A 155 4.80 0.09 -17.52
CA TRP A 155 5.03 1.53 -17.37
C TRP A 155 5.90 1.78 -16.15
N ARG A 156 6.94 2.59 -16.35
CA ARG A 156 7.81 3.04 -15.26
C ARG A 156 7.70 4.55 -15.07
N LEU A 157 7.76 4.97 -13.80
CA LEU A 157 7.92 6.39 -13.48
C LEU A 157 9.35 6.81 -13.88
N HIS A 158 9.49 7.95 -14.53
CA HIS A 158 10.79 8.57 -14.80
C HIS A 158 11.18 9.39 -13.59
N MET A 159 11.89 8.79 -12.64
CA MET A 159 12.12 9.38 -11.32
C MET A 159 12.74 10.78 -11.38
N ALA A 160 13.78 10.99 -12.18
CA ALA A 160 14.41 12.30 -12.28
C ALA A 160 13.41 13.39 -12.70
N ARG A 161 12.63 13.15 -13.76
CA ARG A 161 11.59 14.10 -14.22
C ARG A 161 10.45 14.26 -13.22
N ALA A 162 10.11 13.19 -12.50
CA ALA A 162 9.09 13.22 -11.46
C ALA A 162 9.48 14.15 -10.31
N LEU A 163 10.75 14.08 -9.89
CA LEU A 163 11.30 14.96 -8.85
C LEU A 163 11.39 16.42 -9.35
N GLU A 164 11.73 16.64 -10.61
CA GLU A 164 11.72 17.99 -11.22
C GLU A 164 10.30 18.56 -11.31
N ALA A 165 9.31 17.74 -11.64
CA ALA A 165 7.90 18.15 -11.77
C ALA A 165 7.21 18.41 -10.41
N ALA A 166 7.72 17.83 -9.34
CA ALA A 166 7.29 18.04 -7.96
C ALA A 166 8.50 18.44 -7.09
N PRO A 167 9.05 19.65 -7.28
CA PRO A 167 10.25 20.09 -6.58
C PRO A 167 9.96 20.36 -5.11
N GLY A 168 11.00 20.27 -4.29
CA GLY A 168 10.99 20.63 -2.88
C GLY A 168 11.28 19.45 -1.95
N PRO A 169 11.38 19.72 -0.65
CA PRO A 169 11.54 18.66 0.31
C PRO A 169 10.27 17.83 0.40
N HIS A 170 10.37 16.56 0.05
CA HIS A 170 9.28 15.62 0.29
C HIS A 170 9.26 15.23 1.76
N ALA A 171 8.08 15.23 2.35
CA ALA A 171 7.89 14.86 3.74
C ALA A 171 6.65 13.99 3.94
N VAL A 172 6.79 12.98 4.77
CA VAL A 172 5.68 12.18 5.26
C VAL A 172 5.09 12.90 6.48
N ARG A 173 3.80 13.20 6.42
CA ARG A 173 3.05 13.66 7.59
C ARG A 173 2.68 12.43 8.41
N SER A 174 3.42 12.16 9.48
CA SER A 174 3.13 11.05 10.38
C SER A 174 2.37 11.52 11.62
N PHE A 175 1.65 10.61 12.27
CA PHE A 175 1.00 10.87 13.55
C PHE A 175 1.24 9.72 14.52
N SER A 176 1.30 10.03 15.81
CA SER A 176 1.35 9.02 16.87
C SER A 176 -0.04 8.46 17.15
N VAL A 177 -0.09 7.23 17.65
CA VAL A 177 -1.30 6.66 18.26
C VAL A 177 -1.08 6.61 19.77
N GLU A 178 -1.96 7.25 20.51
CA GLU A 178 -1.93 7.31 21.95
C GLU A 178 -2.93 6.31 22.53
N MET A 179 -2.52 5.64 23.62
CA MET A 179 -3.40 4.79 24.42
C MET A 179 -3.96 5.65 25.52
N GLY A 180 -5.24 6.02 25.45
CA GLY A 180 -5.94 6.67 26.54
C GLY A 180 -6.26 5.67 27.66
N GLU A 181 -6.18 6.10 28.91
CA GLU A 181 -6.70 5.32 30.04
C GLU A 181 -8.22 5.21 29.87
N GLY A 182 -8.71 3.99 29.69
CA GLY A 182 -10.14 3.71 29.65
C GLY A 182 -10.69 3.70 31.07
N GLU A 183 -11.51 4.65 31.42
CA GLU A 183 -12.42 4.52 32.55
C GLU A 183 -13.48 3.48 32.22
N ILE A 184 -13.26 2.24 32.60
CA ILE A 184 -14.33 1.26 32.77
C ILE A 184 -14.27 0.88 34.25
N GLY A 185 -15.38 1.06 34.97
CA GLY A 185 -15.47 0.91 36.41
C GLY A 185 -14.74 -0.34 36.91
N GLU A 186 -13.98 -0.17 38.00
CA GLU A 186 -13.27 -1.17 38.82
C GLU A 186 -12.49 -2.27 38.06
N GLY A 187 -11.71 -1.88 37.04
CA GLY A 187 -10.78 -2.74 36.34
C GLY A 187 -10.16 -1.98 35.17
N ARG A 188 -8.83 -1.99 35.04
CA ARG A 188 -8.17 -1.39 33.89
C ARG A 188 -8.66 -2.06 32.62
N GLY A 189 -9.65 -1.45 31.96
CA GLY A 189 -10.15 -1.87 30.67
C GLY A 189 -9.11 -1.61 29.56
N PRO A 190 -9.20 -2.27 28.39
CA PRO A 190 -8.36 -1.97 27.25
C PRO A 190 -8.54 -0.50 26.85
N GLY A 191 -7.42 0.26 26.81
CA GLY A 191 -7.41 1.69 26.58
C GLY A 191 -8.01 2.10 25.25
N THR A 192 -8.53 3.31 25.15
CA THR A 192 -9.01 3.90 23.90
C THR A 192 -7.82 4.37 23.06
N HIS A 193 -7.75 3.96 21.78
CA HIS A 193 -6.75 4.46 20.86
C HIS A 193 -7.18 5.83 20.31
N ARG A 194 -6.28 6.83 20.34
CA ARG A 194 -6.54 8.19 19.85
C ARG A 194 -5.48 8.63 18.86
N ILE A 195 -5.85 9.52 17.95
CA ILE A 195 -4.93 10.23 17.08
C ILE A 195 -4.16 11.23 17.93
N GLY A 196 -2.85 11.03 18.04
CA GLY A 196 -1.95 11.89 18.81
C GLY A 196 -1.22 12.92 17.93
N ALA A 197 -0.03 13.32 18.38
CA ALA A 197 0.76 14.39 17.76
C ALA A 197 1.16 14.09 16.32
N GLU A 198 1.13 15.13 15.48
CA GLU A 198 1.59 15.09 14.10
C GLU A 198 3.09 15.44 14.03
N ARG A 199 3.80 14.78 13.11
CA ARG A 199 5.22 15.03 12.81
C ARG A 199 5.43 15.04 11.32
N PHE A 200 6.47 15.75 10.87
CA PHE A 200 6.96 15.70 9.50
C PHE A 200 8.29 14.93 9.49
N GLU A 201 8.34 13.86 8.70
CA GLU A 201 9.53 13.03 8.54
C GLU A 201 10.04 13.18 7.11
N PRO A 202 11.34 13.38 6.87
CA PRO A 202 11.89 13.43 5.52
C PRO A 202 11.51 12.18 4.73
N ALA A 203 11.18 12.37 3.45
CA ALA A 203 10.92 11.31 2.50
C ALA A 203 11.94 11.36 1.36
N ASP A 204 12.47 10.21 0.99
CA ASP A 204 13.38 10.05 -0.15
C ASP A 204 12.77 9.15 -1.21
N PRO A 205 11.91 9.68 -2.11
CA PRO A 205 11.36 8.91 -3.22
C PRO A 205 12.43 8.49 -4.23
N GLY A 206 13.55 9.22 -4.33
CA GLY A 206 14.65 8.95 -5.28
C GLY A 206 15.26 7.57 -5.14
N ARG A 207 15.28 7.02 -3.92
CA ARG A 207 15.81 5.68 -3.64
C ARG A 207 15.04 4.53 -4.31
N TRP A 208 13.85 4.80 -4.88
CA TRP A 208 13.07 3.83 -5.65
C TRP A 208 13.56 3.68 -7.09
N GLY A 209 14.45 4.56 -7.57
CA GLY A 209 14.81 4.61 -9.00
C GLY A 209 13.58 4.83 -9.88
N ASP A 210 13.48 4.14 -11.01
CA ASP A 210 12.32 4.19 -11.89
C ASP A 210 11.35 3.02 -11.56
N PRO A 211 10.44 3.16 -10.59
CA PRO A 211 9.57 2.09 -10.17
C PRO A 211 8.51 1.78 -11.23
N VAL A 212 8.00 0.55 -11.20
CA VAL A 212 6.88 0.16 -12.06
C VAL A 212 5.58 0.77 -11.53
N ILE A 213 4.87 1.51 -12.38
CA ILE A 213 3.54 2.09 -12.08
C ILE A 213 2.40 1.33 -12.77
N ALA A 214 2.70 0.51 -13.81
CA ALA A 214 1.78 -0.48 -14.35
C ALA A 214 2.55 -1.69 -14.87
N ARG A 215 2.01 -2.89 -14.64
CA ARG A 215 2.60 -4.15 -15.07
C ARG A 215 2.00 -4.60 -16.42
N ARG A 216 2.59 -5.63 -17.04
CA ARG A 216 2.08 -6.22 -18.29
C ARG A 216 0.75 -6.94 -18.09
N ASP A 217 0.65 -7.63 -16.97
CA ASP A 217 -0.40 -8.56 -16.57
C ASP A 217 -1.37 -7.98 -15.53
N VAL A 218 -1.01 -6.83 -14.95
CA VAL A 218 -1.82 -6.11 -13.95
C VAL A 218 -1.88 -4.65 -14.39
N PRO A 219 -3.07 -4.08 -14.52
CA PRO A 219 -3.30 -2.79 -15.20
C PRO A 219 -2.70 -1.58 -14.50
N THR A 220 -2.29 -1.72 -13.25
CA THR A 220 -1.61 -0.68 -12.46
C THR A 220 -0.76 -1.31 -11.36
N SER A 221 0.15 -0.56 -10.75
CA SER A 221 0.86 -1.00 -9.56
C SER A 221 0.06 -0.70 -8.29
N TYR A 222 0.41 -1.40 -7.21
CA TYR A 222 -0.07 -1.08 -5.87
C TYR A 222 0.13 0.40 -5.53
N HIS A 223 1.33 0.95 -5.78
CA HIS A 223 1.68 2.32 -5.41
C HIS A 223 0.78 3.37 -6.07
N LEU A 224 0.54 3.27 -7.37
CA LEU A 224 -0.32 4.22 -8.08
C LEU A 224 -1.79 4.05 -7.68
N ALA A 225 -2.27 2.80 -7.60
CA ALA A 225 -3.67 2.55 -7.27
C ALA A 225 -4.05 3.02 -5.86
N VAL A 226 -3.21 2.73 -4.86
CA VAL A 226 -3.52 3.14 -3.48
C VAL A 226 -3.53 4.66 -3.32
N VAL A 227 -2.63 5.36 -3.99
CA VAL A 227 -2.57 6.82 -3.96
C VAL A 227 -3.80 7.44 -4.62
N MET A 228 -4.17 6.95 -5.79
CA MET A 228 -5.37 7.42 -6.50
C MET A 228 -6.65 7.15 -5.70
N ASP A 229 -6.79 5.95 -5.14
CA ASP A 229 -7.98 5.58 -4.39
C ASP A 229 -8.08 6.32 -3.05
N ASP A 230 -6.97 6.51 -2.35
CA ASP A 230 -6.95 7.29 -1.12
C ASP A 230 -7.39 8.75 -1.41
N ALA A 231 -6.95 9.33 -2.53
CA ALA A 231 -7.39 10.66 -2.96
C ALA A 231 -8.88 10.68 -3.32
N LEU A 232 -9.37 9.74 -4.14
CA LEU A 232 -10.77 9.66 -4.58
C LEU A 232 -11.74 9.39 -3.43
N GLN A 233 -11.34 8.61 -2.43
CA GLN A 233 -12.15 8.32 -1.24
C GLN A 233 -12.03 9.39 -0.15
N GLY A 234 -11.20 10.42 -0.36
CA GLY A 234 -10.98 11.49 0.62
C GLY A 234 -10.31 10.99 1.91
N ILE A 235 -9.43 10.00 1.80
CA ILE A 235 -8.72 9.44 2.96
C ILE A 235 -7.80 10.51 3.55
N THR A 236 -7.97 10.76 4.84
CA THR A 236 -7.17 11.74 5.57
C THR A 236 -6.13 11.10 6.48
N HIS A 237 -6.34 9.85 6.89
CA HIS A 237 -5.45 9.11 7.78
C HIS A 237 -5.25 7.68 7.26
N VAL A 238 -3.98 7.32 7.06
CA VAL A 238 -3.54 6.01 6.59
C VAL A 238 -2.88 5.27 7.75
N VAL A 239 -3.51 4.20 8.22
CA VAL A 239 -2.96 3.32 9.25
C VAL A 239 -2.68 1.96 8.61
N ARG A 240 -1.42 1.51 8.69
CA ARG A 240 -0.96 0.27 8.05
C ARG A 240 0.31 -0.28 8.72
N GLY A 241 0.72 -1.49 8.36
CA GLY A 241 1.93 -2.12 8.91
C GLY A 241 3.22 -1.36 8.58
N ALA A 242 4.20 -1.44 9.47
CA ALA A 242 5.52 -0.80 9.32
C ALA A 242 6.32 -1.31 8.11
N ASP A 243 6.00 -2.48 7.59
CA ASP A 243 6.57 -3.02 6.35
C ASP A 243 6.27 -2.17 5.10
N LEU A 244 5.24 -1.32 5.15
CA LEU A 244 4.90 -0.39 4.09
C LEU A 244 5.46 1.03 4.32
N ARG A 245 6.28 1.24 5.38
CA ARG A 245 6.84 2.57 5.70
C ARG A 245 7.64 3.14 4.54
N ALA A 246 8.51 2.32 3.95
CA ALA A 246 9.35 2.74 2.84
C ALA A 246 8.55 3.16 1.59
N SER A 247 7.43 2.48 1.31
CA SER A 247 6.54 2.82 0.19
C SER A 247 5.93 4.21 0.32
N THR A 248 5.87 4.76 1.54
CA THR A 248 5.27 6.09 1.77
C THR A 248 6.06 7.19 1.09
N ASP A 249 7.37 7.05 0.97
CA ASP A 249 8.21 8.04 0.29
C ASP A 249 7.81 8.17 -1.19
N LEU A 250 7.60 7.04 -1.87
CA LEU A 250 7.10 7.03 -3.25
C LEU A 250 5.65 7.55 -3.34
N HIS A 251 4.80 7.23 -2.35
CA HIS A 251 3.41 7.69 -2.34
C HIS A 251 3.31 9.20 -2.22
N VAL A 252 4.14 9.84 -1.39
CA VAL A 252 4.17 11.32 -1.26
C VAL A 252 4.51 11.99 -2.59
N LEU A 253 5.48 11.44 -3.35
CA LEU A 253 5.79 11.94 -4.68
C LEU A 253 4.62 11.74 -5.65
N LEU A 254 4.03 10.53 -5.69
CA LEU A 254 2.88 10.26 -6.57
C LEU A 254 1.70 11.18 -6.25
N GLN A 255 1.41 11.44 -4.97
CA GLN A 255 0.37 12.38 -4.54
C GLN A 255 0.62 13.78 -5.11
N ALA A 256 1.85 14.28 -4.99
CA ALA A 256 2.22 15.58 -5.56
C ALA A 256 2.05 15.61 -7.08
N LEU A 257 2.46 14.55 -7.80
CA LEU A 257 2.35 14.47 -9.27
C LEU A 257 0.91 14.46 -9.78
N ILE A 258 -0.01 13.84 -9.04
CA ILE A 258 -1.44 13.80 -9.40
C ILE A 258 -2.26 14.94 -8.77
N GLY A 259 -1.61 15.86 -8.05
CA GLY A 259 -2.29 16.98 -7.38
C GLY A 259 -3.17 16.59 -6.20
N ALA A 260 -2.90 15.46 -5.56
CA ALA A 260 -3.66 14.98 -4.40
C ALA A 260 -3.07 15.49 -3.09
N ALA A 261 -3.95 15.78 -2.12
CA ALA A 261 -3.50 16.06 -0.76
C ALA A 261 -2.88 14.80 -0.11
N SER A 262 -1.73 14.98 0.54
CA SER A 262 -1.09 13.88 1.28
C SER A 262 -1.86 13.61 2.59
N PRO A 263 -2.32 12.36 2.85
CA PRO A 263 -2.89 11.98 4.13
C PRO A 263 -1.81 11.95 5.23
N ARG A 264 -2.26 11.84 6.47
CA ARG A 264 -1.39 11.55 7.62
C ARG A 264 -1.19 10.04 7.73
N TYR A 265 0.02 9.62 8.09
CA TYR A 265 0.39 8.21 8.14
C TYR A 265 0.72 7.73 9.56
N HIS A 266 0.25 6.54 9.90
CA HIS A 266 0.72 5.79 11.06
C HIS A 266 1.12 4.38 10.63
N HIS A 267 2.38 4.03 10.90
CA HIS A 267 2.92 2.71 10.60
C HIS A 267 3.04 1.93 11.91
N HIS A 268 2.04 1.06 12.17
CA HIS A 268 2.04 0.26 13.39
C HIS A 268 3.04 -0.91 13.31
N ALA A 269 3.56 -1.33 14.47
CA ALA A 269 4.41 -2.51 14.56
C ALA A 269 3.71 -3.76 14.03
N LEU A 270 4.50 -4.64 13.39
CA LEU A 270 3.98 -5.91 12.87
C LEU A 270 3.65 -6.86 14.02
N VAL A 271 2.65 -7.70 13.82
CA VAL A 271 2.40 -8.83 14.70
C VAL A 271 3.37 -9.94 14.30
N LEU A 272 4.17 -10.36 15.26
CA LEU A 272 5.16 -11.42 15.08
C LEU A 272 4.58 -12.76 15.57
N ASP A 273 5.10 -13.85 15.05
CA ASP A 273 4.84 -15.20 15.55
C ASP A 273 5.69 -15.51 16.80
N GLU A 274 5.58 -16.73 17.29
CA GLU A 274 6.32 -17.19 18.47
C GLU A 274 7.84 -17.25 18.25
N THR A 275 8.29 -17.25 17.00
CA THR A 275 9.72 -17.20 16.62
C THR A 275 10.25 -15.78 16.44
N GLY A 276 9.39 -14.77 16.60
CA GLY A 276 9.75 -13.37 16.38
C GLY A 276 9.73 -12.96 14.91
N GLU A 277 9.21 -13.80 14.02
CA GLU A 277 9.10 -13.46 12.60
C GLU A 277 7.72 -12.89 12.25
N LYS A 278 7.68 -12.10 11.16
CA LYS A 278 6.44 -11.53 10.63
C LYS A 278 5.46 -12.66 10.27
N LEU A 279 4.22 -12.54 10.74
CA LEU A 279 3.12 -13.40 10.30
C LEU A 279 2.93 -13.25 8.78
N ALA A 280 3.02 -14.36 8.06
CA ALA A 280 2.85 -14.39 6.62
C ALA A 280 2.04 -15.61 6.20
N LYS A 281 1.14 -15.42 5.22
CA LYS A 281 0.32 -16.50 4.63
C LYS A 281 1.17 -17.65 4.07
N SER A 282 2.32 -17.32 3.49
CA SER A 282 3.26 -18.29 2.92
C SER A 282 3.97 -19.18 3.95
N ARG A 283 3.90 -18.83 5.25
CA ARG A 283 4.55 -19.55 6.36
C ARG A 283 3.57 -20.31 7.23
N GLY A 284 2.34 -20.56 6.78
CA GLY A 284 1.36 -21.35 7.53
C GLY A 284 0.80 -20.67 8.79
N SER A 285 0.90 -19.33 8.89
CA SER A 285 0.28 -18.59 10.00
C SER A 285 -1.22 -18.85 10.05
N ARG A 286 -1.76 -19.23 11.21
CA ARG A 286 -3.18 -19.50 11.40
C ARG A 286 -4.02 -18.32 10.96
N SER A 287 -4.99 -18.57 10.08
CA SER A 287 -5.94 -17.55 9.64
C SER A 287 -6.99 -17.26 10.72
N LEU A 288 -7.70 -16.12 10.56
CA LEU A 288 -8.86 -15.81 11.42
C LEU A 288 -9.96 -16.87 11.29
N ALA A 289 -10.16 -17.41 10.08
CA ALA A 289 -11.10 -18.48 9.86
C ALA A 289 -10.70 -19.78 10.59
N ASP A 290 -9.42 -20.12 10.65
CA ASP A 290 -8.94 -21.28 11.41
C ASP A 290 -9.13 -21.08 12.91
N LEU A 291 -8.89 -19.87 13.41
CA LEU A 291 -9.14 -19.53 14.81
C LEU A 291 -10.63 -19.62 15.14
N ARG A 292 -11.50 -19.09 14.28
CA ARG A 292 -12.95 -19.17 14.42
C ARG A 292 -13.44 -20.63 14.40
N ALA A 293 -12.95 -21.44 13.48
CA ALA A 293 -13.28 -22.85 13.39
C ALA A 293 -12.82 -23.66 14.63
N ALA A 294 -11.74 -23.22 15.27
CA ALA A 294 -11.25 -23.79 16.54
C ALA A 294 -12.00 -23.27 17.78
N GLY A 295 -13.10 -22.51 17.60
CA GLY A 295 -13.91 -22.01 18.70
C GLY A 295 -13.36 -20.75 19.39
N ALA A 296 -12.41 -20.00 18.76
CA ALA A 296 -11.91 -18.78 19.34
C ALA A 296 -13.01 -17.72 19.46
N ASP A 297 -13.10 -17.09 20.64
CA ASP A 297 -13.99 -15.96 20.88
C ASP A 297 -13.39 -14.65 20.29
N ALA A 298 -14.19 -13.96 19.48
CA ALA A 298 -13.79 -12.70 18.84
C ALA A 298 -13.44 -11.61 19.86
N ALA A 299 -14.21 -11.50 20.96
CA ALA A 299 -13.95 -10.48 21.99
C ALA A 299 -12.64 -10.78 22.74
N ALA A 300 -12.38 -12.05 23.05
CA ALA A 300 -11.10 -12.45 23.65
C ALA A 300 -9.92 -12.16 22.71
N LEU A 301 -10.08 -12.41 21.40
CA LEU A 301 -9.06 -12.08 20.40
C LEU A 301 -8.81 -10.58 20.32
N ARG A 302 -9.85 -9.77 20.29
CA ARG A 302 -9.75 -8.30 20.30
C ARG A 302 -8.96 -7.82 21.53
N ARG A 303 -9.34 -8.28 22.73
CA ARG A 303 -8.62 -7.93 23.98
C ARG A 303 -7.14 -8.33 23.93
N ARG A 304 -6.84 -9.53 23.41
CA ARG A 304 -5.45 -9.99 23.23
C ARG A 304 -4.65 -9.07 22.30
N LEU A 305 -5.29 -8.50 21.30
CA LEU A 305 -4.69 -7.53 20.36
C LEU A 305 -4.66 -6.09 20.90
N GLY A 306 -5.20 -5.83 22.12
CA GLY A 306 -5.23 -4.51 22.77
C GLY A 306 -6.49 -3.69 22.45
N PHE A 307 -7.57 -4.33 22.00
CA PHE A 307 -8.82 -3.64 21.67
C PHE A 307 -9.99 -4.14 22.53
N PRO A 308 -10.95 -3.26 22.88
CA PRO A 308 -12.16 -3.63 23.62
C PRO A 308 -13.10 -4.53 22.83
#